data_dd6e9f1fcd610631da65b98d689a3c96
#
_entry.id   dd6e9f1fcd610631da65b98d689a3c96
#
_cell.length_a   1.000
_cell.length_b   1.000
_cell.length_c   1.000
_cell.angle_alpha   90.00
_cell.angle_beta   90.00
_cell.angle_gamma   90.00
#
_symmetry.space_group_name_H-M   'P 1'
#
loop_
_entity.id
_entity.type
_entity.pdbx_description
1 polymer ?
#
loop_
_entity_poly.entity_id
_entity_poly.type
_entity_poly.pdbx_seq_one_letter_code
_entity_poly.pdbx_strand_id
1 'polypeptide(L)' 'MKELIEFIASKLVDRPEDIVVTLQGDEENVTIELRVAQEDLGKVIGKQGRTARAMRAILAASLTGESRRARLEIVE' A
#
# COMPACT_ATOMS: atom_id res chain seq x y z
N MET A 1 -6.65 0.21 -7.82
CA MET A 1 -5.98 -0.11 -6.54
C MET A 1 -4.51 0.29 -6.51
N LYS A 2 -3.78 -0.10 -7.52
CA LYS A 2 -2.34 0.20 -7.57
C LYS A 2 -2.08 1.70 -7.50
N GLU A 3 -2.81 2.47 -8.29
CA GLU A 3 -2.65 3.92 -8.37
C GLU A 3 -2.98 4.60 -7.06
N LEU A 4 -3.94 4.06 -6.32
CA LEU A 4 -4.29 4.61 -5.01
C LEU A 4 -3.11 4.47 -4.04
N ILE A 5 -2.50 3.29 -3.99
CA ILE A 5 -1.37 3.06 -3.10
C ILE A 5 -0.16 3.87 -3.54
N GLU A 6 0.09 3.97 -4.85
CA GLU A 6 1.17 4.80 -5.38
C GLU A 6 0.98 6.26 -4.99
N PHE A 7 -0.24 6.75 -5.11
CA PHE A 7 -0.54 8.13 -4.77
C PHE A 7 -0.30 8.41 -3.28
N ILE A 8 -0.82 7.55 -2.42
CA ILE A 8 -0.66 7.73 -0.98
C ILE A 8 0.82 7.68 -0.60
N ALA A 9 1.54 6.68 -1.10
CA ALA A 9 2.96 6.55 -0.79
C ALA A 9 3.76 7.76 -1.26
N SER A 10 3.43 8.30 -2.44
CA SER A 10 4.15 9.43 -3.01
C SER A 10 4.03 10.69 -2.14
N LYS A 11 2.97 10.79 -1.34
CA LYS A 11 2.79 11.93 -0.45
C LYS A 11 3.54 11.77 0.87
N LEU A 12 4.02 10.58 1.17
CA LEU A 12 4.66 10.28 2.44
C LEU A 12 6.18 10.20 2.37
N VAL A 13 6.70 9.77 1.21
CA VAL A 13 8.12 9.47 1.09
C VAL A 13 8.92 10.66 0.57
N ASP A 14 10.22 10.64 0.85
CA ASP A 14 11.15 11.64 0.31
C ASP A 14 11.65 11.25 -1.08
N ARG A 15 11.61 9.95 -1.40
CA ARG A 15 12.14 9.43 -2.66
C ARG A 15 11.03 8.71 -3.45
N PRO A 16 10.10 9.48 -4.04
CA PRO A 16 9.00 8.87 -4.78
C PRO A 16 9.46 8.08 -6.01
N GLU A 17 10.64 8.38 -6.53
CA GLU A 17 11.20 7.64 -7.68
C GLU A 17 11.51 6.19 -7.32
N ASP A 18 11.63 5.86 -6.03
CA ASP A 18 11.92 4.50 -5.59
C ASP A 18 10.67 3.70 -5.24
N ILE A 19 9.49 4.28 -5.40
CA ILE A 19 8.25 3.57 -5.13
C ILE A 19 8.01 2.52 -6.22
N VAL A 20 7.78 1.29 -5.79
CA VAL A 20 7.37 0.21 -6.69
C VAL A 20 6.16 -0.48 -6.09
N VAL A 21 5.07 -0.54 -6.84
CA VAL A 21 3.86 -1.24 -6.41
C VAL A 21 3.61 -2.39 -7.35
N THR A 22 3.50 -3.58 -6.79
CA THR A 22 3.31 -4.81 -7.55
C THR A 22 2.02 -5.48 -7.11
N LEU A 23 1.25 -5.98 -8.07
CA LEU A 23 0.02 -6.72 -7.78
C LEU A 23 0.27 -8.20 -8.01
N GLN A 24 -0.16 -9.01 -7.05
CA GLN A 24 -0.07 -10.47 -7.15
C GLN A 24 -1.40 -11.09 -6.74
N GLY A 25 -1.63 -12.31 -7.21
CA GLY A 25 -2.84 -13.03 -6.88
C GLY A 25 -3.80 -13.09 -8.05
N ASP A 26 -5.08 -13.30 -7.75
CA ASP A 26 -6.10 -13.45 -8.78
C ASP A 26 -7.16 -12.35 -8.63
N GLU A 27 -8.28 -12.51 -9.37
CA GLU A 27 -9.33 -11.49 -9.38
C GLU A 27 -10.05 -11.36 -8.04
N GLU A 28 -10.08 -12.42 -7.24
CA GLU A 28 -10.81 -12.41 -5.98
C GLU A 28 -9.91 -12.02 -4.80
N ASN A 29 -8.64 -12.40 -4.86
CA ASN A 29 -7.69 -12.16 -3.78
C ASN A 29 -6.42 -11.56 -4.36
N VAL A 30 -6.24 -10.26 -4.18
CA VAL A 30 -5.06 -9.57 -4.69
C VAL A 30 -4.18 -9.12 -3.52
N THR A 31 -2.88 -9.32 -3.67
CA THR A 31 -1.89 -8.79 -2.74
C THR A 31 -1.18 -7.64 -3.43
N ILE A 32 -1.17 -6.50 -2.76
CA ILE A 32 -0.48 -5.31 -3.25
C ILE A 32 0.81 -5.19 -2.46
N GLU A 33 1.93 -5.30 -3.15
CA GLU A 33 3.25 -5.15 -2.52
C GLU A 33 3.75 -3.74 -2.76
N LEU A 34 4.09 -3.06 -1.69
CA LEU A 34 4.63 -1.71 -1.75
C LEU A 34 6.10 -1.73 -1.34
N ARG A 35 6.95 -1.23 -2.23
CA ARG A 35 8.38 -1.03 -1.94
C ARG A 35 8.68 0.44 -2.01
N VAL A 36 9.49 0.91 -1.09
CA VAL A 36 9.97 2.29 -1.07
C VAL A 36 11.46 2.27 -0.75
N ALA A 37 12.12 3.43 -0.84
CA ALA A 37 13.50 3.54 -0.40
C ALA A 37 13.60 3.10 1.06
N GLN A 38 14.69 2.45 1.42
CA GLN A 38 14.86 1.92 2.77
C GLN A 38 14.71 3.00 3.83
N GLU A 39 15.24 4.19 3.57
CA GLU A 39 15.14 5.30 4.51
C GLU A 39 13.71 5.84 4.64
N ASP A 40 12.83 5.51 3.72
CA ASP A 40 11.43 5.94 3.76
C ASP A 40 10.50 4.90 4.36
N LEU A 41 11.00 3.72 4.68
CA LEU A 41 10.17 2.62 5.15
C LEU A 41 9.37 3.01 6.39
N GLY A 42 9.98 3.68 7.34
CA GLY A 42 9.29 4.11 8.54
C GLY A 42 8.16 5.09 8.27
N LYS A 43 8.24 5.82 7.16
CA LYS A 43 7.20 6.80 6.80
C LYS A 43 5.93 6.13 6.31
N VAL A 44 6.04 4.98 5.65
CA VAL A 44 4.85 4.27 5.16
C VAL A 44 4.30 3.30 6.20
N ILE A 45 5.13 2.87 7.14
CA ILE A 45 4.65 2.04 8.26
C ILE A 45 4.01 2.93 9.32
N GLY A 46 4.68 4.03 9.65
CA GLY A 46 4.22 4.97 10.64
C GLY A 46 4.45 4.48 12.07
N LYS A 47 4.28 5.39 13.02
CA LYS A 47 4.46 5.08 14.43
C LYS A 47 3.45 4.00 14.83
N GLN A 48 3.94 2.91 15.39
CA GLN A 48 3.12 1.78 15.82
C GLN A 48 2.28 1.20 14.68
N GLY A 49 2.73 1.35 13.44
CA GLY A 49 2.05 0.81 12.29
C GLY A 49 0.80 1.57 11.88
N ARG A 50 0.58 2.77 12.39
CA ARG A 50 -0.66 3.52 12.16
C ARG A 50 -0.87 3.89 10.69
N THR A 51 0.19 4.31 10.01
CA THR A 51 0.07 4.69 8.60
C THR A 51 -0.27 3.49 7.74
N ALA A 52 0.39 2.36 7.97
CA ALA A 52 0.10 1.14 7.23
C ALA A 52 -1.33 0.68 7.48
N ARG A 53 -1.81 0.76 8.72
CA ARG A 53 -3.19 0.39 9.03
C ARG A 53 -4.19 1.32 8.35
N ALA A 54 -3.87 2.62 8.29
CA ALA A 54 -4.73 3.58 7.62
C ALA A 54 -4.83 3.27 6.12
N MET A 55 -3.71 2.94 5.49
CA MET A 55 -3.72 2.56 4.08
C MET A 55 -4.55 1.30 3.85
N ARG A 56 -4.45 0.31 4.75
CA ARG A 56 -5.25 -0.90 4.64
C ARG A 56 -6.74 -0.60 4.79
N ALA A 57 -7.09 0.33 5.67
CA ALA A 57 -8.48 0.72 5.86
C ALA A 57 -9.04 1.43 4.63
N ILE A 58 -8.26 2.32 4.02
CA ILE A 58 -8.68 3.01 2.81
C ILE A 58 -8.87 2.01 1.66
N LEU A 59 -7.95 1.06 1.55
CA LEU A 59 -8.02 0.04 0.53
C LEU A 59 -9.28 -0.81 0.68
N ALA A 60 -9.57 -1.24 1.92
CA ALA A 60 -10.78 -2.02 2.19
C ALA A 60 -12.04 -1.23 1.86
N ALA A 61 -12.06 0.07 2.19
CA ALA A 61 -13.20 0.92 1.91
C ALA A 61 -13.42 1.07 0.40
N SER A 62 -12.34 1.12 -0.38
CA SER A 62 -12.44 1.27 -1.83
C SER A 62 -13.02 0.02 -2.50
N LEU A 63 -13.06 -1.10 -1.79
CA LEU A 63 -13.59 -2.36 -2.31
C LEU A 63 -14.96 -2.71 -1.72
N THR A 64 -15.57 -1.77 -1.00
CA THR A 64 -16.89 -1.99 -0.41
C THR A 64 -17.90 -2.31 -1.52
N GLY A 65 -18.63 -3.41 -1.34
CA GLY A 65 -19.62 -3.85 -2.32
C GLY A 65 -19.07 -4.78 -3.39
N GLU A 66 -17.77 -5.02 -3.40
CA GLU A 66 -17.14 -5.95 -4.33
C GLU A 66 -16.83 -7.27 -3.61
N SER A 67 -16.76 -8.34 -4.39
CA SER A 67 -16.39 -9.65 -3.84
C SER A 67 -14.88 -9.81 -3.72
N ARG A 68 -14.11 -8.81 -4.13
CA ARG A 68 -12.65 -8.86 -4.12
C ARG A 68 -12.11 -8.53 -2.75
N ARG A 69 -10.98 -9.16 -2.43
CA ARG A 69 -10.22 -8.87 -1.20
C ARG A 69 -8.83 -8.42 -1.58
N ALA A 70 -8.34 -7.42 -0.89
CA ALA A 70 -7.01 -6.90 -1.15
C ALA A 70 -6.21 -6.85 0.14
N ARG A 71 -4.95 -7.27 0.07
CA ARG A 71 -3.99 -7.19 1.16
C ARG A 71 -2.88 -6.26 0.76
N LEU A 72 -2.45 -5.44 1.71
CA LEU A 72 -1.30 -4.58 1.49
C LEU A 72 -0.12 -5.15 2.26
N GLU A 73 0.97 -5.42 1.56
CA GLU A 73 2.23 -5.83 2.17
C GLU A 73 3.27 -4.77 1.89
N ILE A 74 3.91 -4.29 2.95
CA ILE A 74 5.03 -3.36 2.82
C ILE A 74 6.29 -4.21 2.90
N VAL A 75 7.06 -4.19 1.82
CA VAL A 75 8.24 -5.03 1.70
C VAL A 75 9.43 -4.34 2.38
N GLU A 76 10.04 -5.03 3.33
CA GLU A 76 11.17 -4.49 4.10
C GLU A 76 12.53 -4.98 3.62
#